data_f09aea00a2cbb102046b0069b66d0070
#
_entry.id   f09aea00a2cbb102046b0069b66d0070
#
_cell.length_a   1.000
_cell.length_b   1.000
_cell.length_c   1.000
_cell.angle_alpha   90.00
_cell.angle_beta   90.00
_cell.angle_gamma   90.00
#
_symmetry.space_group_name_H-M   'P 1'
#
loop_
_entity.id
_entity.type
_entity.pdbx_description
1 polymer ?
#
loop_
_entity_poly.entity_id
_entity_poly.type
_entity_poly.pdbx_seq_one_letter_code
_entity_poly.pdbx_strand_id
1 'polypeptide(L)'
;PTPSTSLEPLLTSADLASLGGTTWGGGATPASAGDGTPVCLPSAVENLPTPDRTTRGVIAATGDPGSYVAHVVDTYADTAAATRAYQARLLQAGTCENTSGLIVGSSTVSGLADAAFATRIEIQDDPVQQHALVVSRTGRNVSMVDVASAEPIELGAVAEAVAEPLARLCSGGEGACPTTVALTDSIPAAGQYPGWLIEADLPRITPGAGRWGPTQPSPTLTIIGSQCEAVGLVKVSGTSSAAQRTLLLADDPIVPAGFGIDQVVYTFPTEKPAKTFADKLTGNISKCPDRVPTAAVEKGPTTKGTGEDGVAYSGKSYLVTQKTANDSVQFRVAVVRVGDRVAYLLANPSAGVDFTDAQWKAIMARTGQRVSQTP
;
A
#
# COMPACT_ATOMS: atom_id res chain seq x y z
N PRO A 1 -34.45 0.40 -3.31
CA PRO A 1 -34.12 0.29 -4.71
C PRO A 1 -34.16 -1.17 -5.14
N THR A 2 -34.93 -1.48 -6.20
CA THR A 2 -35.03 -2.83 -6.75
C THR A 2 -33.69 -3.12 -7.42
N PRO A 3 -32.99 -4.24 -7.13
CA PRO A 3 -31.78 -4.57 -7.84
C PRO A 3 -32.08 -4.72 -9.33
N SER A 4 -31.38 -3.97 -10.16
CA SER A 4 -31.44 -4.14 -11.61
C SER A 4 -30.87 -5.51 -11.95
N THR A 5 -31.64 -6.34 -12.64
CA THR A 5 -31.21 -7.66 -13.12
C THR A 5 -30.35 -7.58 -14.38
N SER A 6 -30.18 -6.39 -14.96
CA SER A 6 -29.31 -6.17 -16.13
C SER A 6 -27.84 -6.11 -15.69
N LEU A 7 -27.03 -7.00 -16.22
CA LEU A 7 -25.56 -7.07 -16.03
C LEU A 7 -24.79 -6.35 -17.16
N GLU A 8 -25.48 -5.61 -18.01
CA GLU A 8 -24.89 -4.93 -19.18
C GLU A 8 -23.63 -4.09 -18.91
N PRO A 9 -23.51 -3.37 -17.75
CA PRO A 9 -22.29 -2.60 -17.49
C PRO A 9 -21.10 -3.44 -17.00
N LEU A 10 -21.29 -4.74 -16.76
CA LEU A 10 -20.23 -5.59 -16.23
C LEU A 10 -19.37 -6.23 -17.32
N LEU A 11 -18.18 -6.65 -16.93
CA LEU A 11 -17.29 -7.49 -17.75
C LEU A 11 -18.00 -8.76 -18.20
N THR A 12 -17.65 -9.22 -19.39
CA THR A 12 -18.00 -10.53 -19.93
C THR A 12 -16.72 -11.35 -20.07
N SER A 13 -16.85 -12.67 -20.27
CA SER A 13 -15.70 -13.53 -20.54
C SER A 13 -14.94 -13.14 -21.82
N ALA A 14 -15.63 -12.53 -22.80
CA ALA A 14 -14.99 -12.01 -24.01
C ALA A 14 -14.07 -10.81 -23.71
N ASP A 15 -14.45 -9.93 -22.81
CA ASP A 15 -13.66 -8.77 -22.39
C ASP A 15 -12.36 -9.20 -21.68
N LEU A 16 -12.34 -10.42 -21.08
CA LEU A 16 -11.22 -10.99 -20.35
C LEU A 16 -10.19 -11.73 -21.22
N ALA A 17 -10.39 -11.78 -22.53
CA ALA A 17 -9.48 -12.46 -23.45
C ALA A 17 -8.03 -11.91 -23.41
N SER A 18 -7.86 -10.62 -23.07
CA SER A 18 -6.55 -9.98 -22.90
C SER A 18 -5.76 -10.48 -21.71
N LEU A 19 -6.43 -11.09 -20.71
CA LEU A 19 -5.76 -11.55 -19.48
C LEU A 19 -4.93 -12.83 -19.67
N GLY A 20 -5.03 -13.50 -20.82
CA GLY A 20 -4.17 -14.64 -21.20
C GLY A 20 -4.11 -15.78 -20.17
N GLY A 21 -3.76 -17.00 -20.60
CA GLY A 21 -3.46 -18.12 -19.70
C GLY A 21 -4.64 -18.74 -18.93
N THR A 22 -5.71 -18.01 -18.71
CA THR A 22 -6.90 -18.46 -17.95
C THR A 22 -8.12 -18.53 -18.86
N THR A 23 -8.86 -19.64 -18.81
CA THR A 23 -10.17 -19.74 -19.46
C THR A 23 -11.25 -19.26 -18.51
N TRP A 24 -11.92 -18.17 -18.88
CA TRP A 24 -12.97 -17.56 -18.07
C TRP A 24 -14.34 -18.19 -18.36
N GLY A 25 -15.13 -18.41 -17.34
CA GLY A 25 -16.50 -18.93 -17.45
C GLY A 25 -17.44 -17.97 -18.19
N GLY A 26 -18.57 -18.47 -18.66
CA GLY A 26 -19.43 -17.88 -19.69
C GLY A 26 -19.93 -16.45 -19.51
N GLY A 27 -19.97 -15.88 -18.33
CA GLY A 27 -20.43 -14.51 -18.09
C GLY A 27 -20.52 -14.19 -16.62
N ALA A 28 -20.66 -12.90 -16.30
CA ALA A 28 -20.83 -12.47 -14.91
C ALA A 28 -22.10 -13.09 -14.33
N THR A 29 -21.97 -13.73 -13.17
CA THR A 29 -23.11 -14.15 -12.36
C THR A 29 -23.41 -13.06 -11.34
N PRO A 30 -24.69 -12.74 -11.05
CA PRO A 30 -25.03 -11.80 -9.99
C PRO A 30 -24.39 -12.21 -8.67
N ALA A 31 -23.72 -11.30 -8.01
CA ALA A 31 -23.04 -11.55 -6.73
C ALA A 31 -23.75 -10.86 -5.58
N SER A 32 -23.73 -11.47 -4.41
CA SER A 32 -24.12 -10.83 -3.15
C SER A 32 -23.08 -9.78 -2.73
N ALA A 33 -23.42 -8.95 -1.74
CA ALA A 33 -22.49 -7.97 -1.21
C ALA A 33 -21.22 -8.60 -0.60
N GLY A 34 -21.27 -9.87 -0.20
CA GLY A 34 -20.11 -10.60 0.34
C GLY A 34 -19.24 -11.22 -0.75
N ASP A 35 -19.86 -11.86 -1.73
CA ASP A 35 -19.14 -12.69 -2.71
C ASP A 35 -18.50 -11.91 -3.87
N GLY A 36 -18.92 -10.69 -4.13
CA GLY A 36 -18.43 -9.86 -5.22
C GLY A 36 -17.76 -8.57 -4.77
N THR A 37 -17.19 -8.54 -3.57
CA THR A 37 -16.52 -7.37 -3.03
C THR A 37 -15.05 -7.38 -3.47
N PRO A 38 -14.60 -6.36 -4.24
CA PRO A 38 -13.20 -6.24 -4.62
C PRO A 38 -12.28 -6.14 -3.40
N VAL A 39 -11.07 -6.69 -3.52
CA VAL A 39 -10.07 -6.68 -2.46
C VAL A 39 -9.82 -5.25 -1.96
N CYS A 40 -9.63 -5.07 -0.66
CA CYS A 40 -9.40 -3.77 -0.01
C CYS A 40 -10.53 -2.73 -0.18
N LEU A 41 -11.68 -3.09 -0.78
CA LEU A 41 -12.81 -2.19 -0.97
C LEU A 41 -14.07 -2.72 -0.26
N PRO A 42 -14.15 -2.65 1.07
CA PRO A 42 -15.33 -3.12 1.79
C PRO A 42 -16.60 -2.43 1.29
N SER A 43 -17.72 -3.16 1.28
CA SER A 43 -19.00 -2.67 0.76
C SER A 43 -19.61 -1.55 1.60
N ALA A 44 -19.34 -1.56 2.91
CA ALA A 44 -19.84 -0.56 3.86
C ALA A 44 -18.70 0.35 4.31
N VAL A 45 -18.87 1.65 4.09
CA VAL A 45 -17.90 2.69 4.51
C VAL A 45 -18.66 3.88 5.02
N GLU A 46 -18.24 4.35 6.16
CA GLU A 46 -18.74 5.59 6.72
C GLU A 46 -18.44 6.78 5.78
N ASN A 47 -19.46 7.61 5.56
CA ASN A 47 -19.37 8.78 4.67
C ASN A 47 -19.18 8.49 3.16
N LEU A 48 -19.27 7.24 2.70
CA LEU A 48 -19.34 6.96 1.28
C LEU A 48 -20.69 7.45 0.74
N PRO A 49 -20.74 8.23 -0.37
CA PRO A 49 -22.00 8.57 -1.02
C PRO A 49 -22.80 7.31 -1.37
N THR A 50 -24.10 7.32 -1.08
CA THR A 50 -24.97 6.18 -1.42
C THR A 50 -25.21 6.17 -2.93
N PRO A 51 -24.94 5.08 -3.64
CA PRO A 51 -25.26 4.98 -5.05
C PRO A 51 -26.78 4.82 -5.26
N ASP A 52 -27.31 5.38 -6.34
CA ASP A 52 -28.70 5.16 -6.77
C ASP A 52 -28.90 3.72 -7.24
N ARG A 53 -27.85 3.14 -7.83
CA ARG A 53 -27.82 1.76 -8.31
C ARG A 53 -26.44 1.15 -8.13
N THR A 54 -26.39 -0.09 -7.70
CA THR A 54 -25.20 -0.94 -7.70
C THR A 54 -25.46 -2.17 -8.55
N THR A 55 -24.58 -2.45 -9.49
CA THR A 55 -24.56 -3.72 -10.26
C THR A 55 -23.28 -4.46 -9.89
N ARG A 56 -23.42 -5.77 -9.58
CA ARG A 56 -22.29 -6.62 -9.16
C ARG A 56 -22.32 -7.94 -9.88
N GLY A 57 -21.15 -8.45 -10.22
CA GLY A 57 -21.02 -9.79 -10.79
C GLY A 57 -19.64 -10.37 -10.55
N VAL A 58 -19.58 -11.68 -10.59
CA VAL A 58 -18.35 -12.48 -10.52
C VAL A 58 -18.26 -13.37 -11.74
N ILE A 59 -17.07 -13.46 -12.32
CA ILE A 59 -16.72 -14.40 -13.37
C ILE A 59 -15.63 -15.30 -12.79
N ALA A 60 -15.91 -16.59 -12.68
CA ALA A 60 -14.93 -17.57 -12.21
C ALA A 60 -14.10 -18.12 -13.38
N ALA A 61 -12.87 -18.48 -13.12
CA ALA A 61 -12.05 -19.22 -14.05
C ALA A 61 -12.51 -20.68 -14.16
N THR A 62 -12.40 -21.24 -15.35
CA THR A 62 -12.74 -22.67 -15.57
C THR A 62 -11.54 -23.53 -15.17
N GLY A 63 -11.75 -24.43 -14.21
CA GLY A 63 -10.72 -25.36 -13.74
C GLY A 63 -9.74 -24.77 -12.71
N ASP A 64 -9.89 -23.53 -12.33
CA ASP A 64 -9.12 -22.86 -11.27
C ASP A 64 -10.06 -22.11 -10.31
N PRO A 65 -10.47 -22.72 -9.21
CA PRO A 65 -11.42 -22.12 -8.27
C PRO A 65 -10.83 -20.93 -7.49
N GLY A 66 -9.50 -20.75 -7.52
CA GLY A 66 -8.81 -19.61 -6.89
C GLY A 66 -8.78 -18.35 -7.75
N SER A 67 -9.04 -18.49 -9.07
CA SER A 67 -9.04 -17.35 -9.99
C SER A 67 -10.44 -16.87 -10.30
N TYR A 68 -10.68 -15.56 -10.11
CA TYR A 68 -11.97 -14.94 -10.39
C TYR A 68 -11.81 -13.45 -10.74
N VAL A 69 -12.85 -12.89 -11.32
CA VAL A 69 -13.00 -11.45 -11.51
C VAL A 69 -14.25 -10.99 -10.78
N ALA A 70 -14.08 -10.08 -9.83
CA ALA A 70 -15.18 -9.35 -9.21
C ALA A 70 -15.31 -7.98 -9.89
N HIS A 71 -16.51 -7.64 -10.34
CA HIS A 71 -16.79 -6.33 -10.96
C HIS A 71 -18.01 -5.70 -10.31
N VAL A 72 -17.81 -4.47 -9.83
CA VAL A 72 -18.87 -3.64 -9.24
C VAL A 72 -18.96 -2.32 -9.98
N VAL A 73 -20.16 -1.92 -10.34
CA VAL A 73 -20.47 -0.60 -10.91
C VAL A 73 -21.50 0.08 -10.01
N ASP A 74 -21.10 1.19 -9.40
CA ASP A 74 -21.94 2.07 -8.61
C ASP A 74 -22.31 3.30 -9.46
N THR A 75 -23.62 3.55 -9.65
CA THR A 75 -24.15 4.73 -10.36
C THR A 75 -24.69 5.71 -9.33
N TYR A 76 -24.28 6.96 -9.41
CA TYR A 76 -24.65 8.04 -8.49
C TYR A 76 -25.59 9.05 -9.13
N ALA A 77 -26.20 9.91 -8.32
CA ALA A 77 -27.13 10.94 -8.77
C ALA A 77 -26.48 11.94 -9.73
N ASP A 78 -25.20 12.26 -9.50
CA ASP A 78 -24.44 13.21 -10.31
C ASP A 78 -22.92 12.90 -10.29
N THR A 79 -22.19 13.59 -11.15
CA THR A 79 -20.72 13.46 -11.28
C THR A 79 -19.98 13.90 -9.99
N ALA A 80 -20.52 14.87 -9.23
CA ALA A 80 -19.89 15.31 -7.99
C ALA A 80 -19.96 14.23 -6.90
N ALA A 81 -21.11 13.53 -6.78
CA ALA A 81 -21.24 12.38 -5.90
C ALA A 81 -20.31 11.24 -6.32
N ALA A 82 -20.24 10.92 -7.62
CA ALA A 82 -19.33 9.91 -8.16
C ALA A 82 -17.86 10.27 -7.91
N THR A 83 -17.49 11.55 -8.02
CA THR A 83 -16.11 12.00 -7.72
C THR A 83 -15.76 11.78 -6.25
N ARG A 84 -16.65 12.13 -5.32
CA ARG A 84 -16.43 11.87 -3.89
C ARG A 84 -16.36 10.37 -3.61
N ALA A 85 -17.20 9.57 -4.25
CA ALA A 85 -17.18 8.12 -4.13
C ALA A 85 -15.86 7.52 -4.65
N TYR A 86 -15.40 7.95 -5.82
CA TYR A 86 -14.11 7.55 -6.37
C TYR A 86 -12.96 7.86 -5.41
N GLN A 87 -12.90 9.07 -4.86
CA GLN A 87 -11.87 9.45 -3.89
C GLN A 87 -11.95 8.60 -2.61
N ALA A 88 -13.16 8.31 -2.12
CA ALA A 88 -13.34 7.43 -0.97
C ALA A 88 -12.87 5.99 -1.28
N ARG A 89 -13.12 5.48 -2.50
CA ARG A 89 -12.60 4.16 -2.93
C ARG A 89 -11.07 4.14 -3.03
N LEU A 90 -10.44 5.24 -3.49
CA LEU A 90 -8.99 5.36 -3.47
C LEU A 90 -8.44 5.36 -2.04
N LEU A 91 -9.07 6.09 -1.11
CA LEU A 91 -8.69 6.07 0.30
C LEU A 91 -8.77 4.65 0.89
N GLN A 92 -9.82 3.88 0.55
CA GLN A 92 -9.94 2.48 0.97
C GLN A 92 -8.84 1.61 0.39
N ALA A 93 -8.59 1.68 -0.92
CA ALA A 93 -7.53 0.94 -1.59
C ALA A 93 -6.16 1.29 -0.99
N GLY A 94 -5.93 2.57 -0.65
CA GLY A 94 -4.72 3.06 -0.02
C GLY A 94 -4.57 2.65 1.44
N THR A 95 -5.67 2.42 2.17
CA THR A 95 -5.68 1.92 3.56
C THR A 95 -5.59 0.39 3.59
N CYS A 96 -6.28 -0.29 2.68
CA CYS A 96 -6.39 -1.74 2.56
C CYS A 96 -6.50 -2.45 3.93
N GLU A 97 -7.67 -2.37 4.54
CA GLU A 97 -7.95 -2.96 5.87
C GLU A 97 -7.91 -4.50 5.89
N ASN A 98 -7.60 -5.14 4.76
CA ASN A 98 -7.35 -6.57 4.73
C ASN A 98 -6.02 -6.88 5.42
N THR A 99 -6.09 -7.58 6.54
CA THR A 99 -4.93 -7.88 7.39
C THR A 99 -3.88 -8.78 6.75
N SER A 100 -4.22 -9.43 5.63
CA SER A 100 -3.33 -10.27 4.84
C SER A 100 -2.78 -9.53 3.60
N GLY A 101 -3.31 -8.35 3.29
CA GLY A 101 -2.95 -7.62 2.07
C GLY A 101 -1.57 -6.97 2.12
N LEU A 102 -0.81 -7.09 1.02
CA LEU A 102 0.41 -6.34 0.77
C LEU A 102 0.27 -5.58 -0.54
N ILE A 103 0.36 -4.25 -0.51
CA ILE A 103 0.35 -3.42 -1.72
C ILE A 103 1.72 -3.54 -2.41
N VAL A 104 1.78 -4.23 -3.53
CA VAL A 104 3.03 -4.50 -4.25
C VAL A 104 3.41 -3.36 -5.21
N GLY A 105 2.44 -2.79 -5.90
CA GLY A 105 2.66 -1.71 -6.85
C GLY A 105 1.38 -0.99 -7.23
N SER A 106 1.52 0.23 -7.76
CA SER A 106 0.38 1.05 -8.17
C SER A 106 0.69 1.84 -9.42
N SER A 107 -0.34 2.21 -10.17
CA SER A 107 -0.24 3.01 -11.39
C SER A 107 -1.43 3.95 -11.53
N THR A 108 -1.19 5.14 -12.03
CA THR A 108 -2.25 5.95 -12.62
C THR A 108 -2.55 5.43 -14.02
N VAL A 109 -3.82 5.44 -14.42
CA VAL A 109 -4.24 4.94 -15.73
C VAL A 109 -4.86 6.08 -16.52
N SER A 110 -4.23 6.46 -17.62
CA SER A 110 -4.73 7.47 -18.54
C SER A 110 -5.42 6.83 -19.74
N GLY A 111 -6.34 7.55 -20.38
CA GLY A 111 -7.06 7.09 -21.55
C GLY A 111 -8.15 6.03 -21.26
N LEU A 112 -8.38 5.66 -20.00
CA LEU A 112 -9.37 4.65 -19.63
C LEU A 112 -10.74 5.26 -19.26
N ALA A 113 -10.75 6.37 -18.54
CA ALA A 113 -11.95 7.01 -17.97
C ALA A 113 -11.64 8.48 -17.63
N ASP A 114 -12.59 9.21 -17.00
CA ASP A 114 -12.31 10.56 -16.46
C ASP A 114 -11.22 10.54 -15.40
N ALA A 115 -11.16 9.45 -14.61
CA ALA A 115 -10.10 9.16 -13.65
C ALA A 115 -10.00 7.65 -13.46
N ALA A 116 -8.77 7.13 -13.37
CA ALA A 116 -8.55 5.72 -13.10
C ALA A 116 -7.23 5.49 -12.37
N PHE A 117 -7.22 4.48 -11.50
CA PHE A 117 -6.11 4.06 -10.68
C PHE A 117 -6.08 2.54 -10.64
N ALA A 118 -4.88 1.96 -10.69
CA ALA A 118 -4.69 0.52 -10.61
C ALA A 118 -3.66 0.18 -9.52
N THR A 119 -3.85 -0.93 -8.84
CA THR A 119 -2.92 -1.40 -7.82
C THR A 119 -2.84 -2.92 -7.81
N ARG A 120 -1.64 -3.44 -7.57
CA ARG A 120 -1.42 -4.87 -7.31
C ARG A 120 -1.35 -5.09 -5.81
N ILE A 121 -2.07 -6.09 -5.36
CA ILE A 121 -2.15 -6.49 -3.95
C ILE A 121 -1.87 -7.99 -3.89
N GLU A 122 -1.00 -8.39 -3.00
CA GLU A 122 -0.75 -9.77 -2.67
C GLU A 122 -1.47 -10.10 -1.36
N ILE A 123 -2.34 -11.08 -1.37
CA ILE A 123 -2.90 -11.65 -0.15
C ILE A 123 -1.92 -12.72 0.33
N GLN A 124 -1.26 -12.43 1.44
CA GLN A 124 -0.15 -13.21 1.99
C GLN A 124 -0.63 -14.41 2.82
N ASP A 125 -1.74 -15.03 2.41
CA ASP A 125 -2.23 -16.26 3.02
C ASP A 125 -1.49 -17.48 2.43
N ASP A 126 -1.78 -18.67 2.84
CA ASP A 126 -1.22 -19.90 2.30
C ASP A 126 -2.36 -20.76 1.69
N PRO A 127 -2.45 -20.86 0.36
CA PRO A 127 -1.54 -20.28 -0.65
C PRO A 127 -1.69 -18.77 -0.84
N VAL A 128 -0.62 -18.14 -1.31
CA VAL A 128 -0.62 -16.72 -1.70
C VAL A 128 -1.58 -16.50 -2.88
N GLN A 129 -2.33 -15.40 -2.84
CA GLN A 129 -3.19 -14.98 -3.94
C GLN A 129 -2.80 -13.58 -4.43
N GLN A 130 -2.71 -13.42 -5.75
CA GLN A 130 -2.39 -12.15 -6.41
C GLN A 130 -3.67 -11.45 -6.84
N HIS A 131 -3.74 -10.16 -6.64
CA HIS A 131 -4.87 -9.32 -7.04
C HIS A 131 -4.41 -8.14 -7.88
N ALA A 132 -5.18 -7.83 -8.91
CA ALA A 132 -5.06 -6.61 -9.69
C ALA A 132 -6.38 -5.84 -9.60
N LEU A 133 -6.38 -4.74 -8.84
CA LEU A 133 -7.53 -3.90 -8.61
C LEU A 133 -7.46 -2.66 -9.50
N VAL A 134 -8.53 -2.40 -10.28
CA VAL A 134 -8.71 -1.16 -11.04
C VAL A 134 -9.95 -0.44 -10.51
N VAL A 135 -9.78 0.82 -10.12
CA VAL A 135 -10.86 1.72 -9.74
C VAL A 135 -10.93 2.84 -10.77
N SER A 136 -12.09 3.06 -11.38
CA SER A 136 -12.28 4.08 -12.41
C SER A 136 -13.58 4.85 -12.22
N ARG A 137 -13.62 6.10 -12.71
CA ARG A 137 -14.82 6.94 -12.75
C ARG A 137 -15.08 7.43 -14.17
N THR A 138 -16.28 7.18 -14.67
CA THR A 138 -16.78 7.71 -15.94
C THR A 138 -18.13 8.40 -15.69
N GLY A 139 -18.17 9.72 -15.83
CA GLY A 139 -19.35 10.52 -15.52
C GLY A 139 -19.80 10.28 -14.08
N ARG A 140 -21.03 9.80 -13.92
CA ARG A 140 -21.64 9.46 -12.63
C ARG A 140 -21.42 8.00 -12.18
N ASN A 141 -20.65 7.22 -12.92
CA ASN A 141 -20.39 5.82 -12.61
C ASN A 141 -19.00 5.64 -12.01
N VAL A 142 -18.90 4.83 -10.94
CA VAL A 142 -17.63 4.33 -10.38
C VAL A 142 -17.58 2.83 -10.61
N SER A 143 -16.58 2.38 -11.35
CA SER A 143 -16.35 0.97 -11.66
C SER A 143 -15.14 0.48 -10.87
N MET A 144 -15.27 -0.68 -10.26
CA MET A 144 -14.26 -1.36 -9.45
C MET A 144 -14.12 -2.80 -9.96
N VAL A 145 -12.95 -3.13 -10.49
CA VAL A 145 -12.63 -4.46 -11.01
C VAL A 145 -11.48 -5.03 -10.23
N ASP A 146 -11.66 -6.22 -9.69
CA ASP A 146 -10.64 -6.98 -8.98
C ASP A 146 -10.47 -8.33 -9.67
N VAL A 147 -9.28 -8.57 -10.19
CA VAL A 147 -8.88 -9.86 -10.77
C VAL A 147 -7.99 -10.58 -9.79
N ALA A 148 -8.41 -11.76 -9.35
CA ALA A 148 -7.68 -12.64 -8.46
C ALA A 148 -7.09 -13.84 -9.22
N SER A 149 -5.87 -14.23 -8.90
CA SER A 149 -5.17 -15.38 -9.47
C SER A 149 -4.07 -15.88 -8.52
N ALA A 150 -3.63 -17.13 -8.67
CA ALA A 150 -2.43 -17.64 -8.02
C ALA A 150 -1.15 -17.03 -8.59
N GLU A 151 -1.16 -16.61 -9.86
CA GLU A 151 -0.01 -16.03 -10.55
C GLU A 151 -0.13 -14.50 -10.64
N PRO A 152 1.00 -13.77 -10.69
CA PRO A 152 1.00 -12.32 -10.84
C PRO A 152 0.24 -11.86 -12.09
N ILE A 153 -0.57 -10.82 -11.92
CA ILE A 153 -1.42 -10.26 -12.98
C ILE A 153 -0.85 -8.92 -13.43
N GLU A 154 -0.74 -8.72 -14.75
CA GLU A 154 -0.28 -7.46 -15.32
C GLU A 154 -1.42 -6.42 -15.29
N LEU A 155 -1.18 -5.29 -14.62
CA LEU A 155 -2.17 -4.20 -14.49
C LEU A 155 -2.62 -3.66 -15.86
N GLY A 156 -1.72 -3.66 -16.85
CA GLY A 156 -2.04 -3.21 -18.20
C GLY A 156 -3.12 -4.06 -18.86
N ALA A 157 -2.99 -5.38 -18.76
CA ALA A 157 -3.98 -6.30 -19.32
C ALA A 157 -5.36 -6.15 -18.64
N VAL A 158 -5.38 -5.91 -17.33
CA VAL A 158 -6.65 -5.67 -16.60
C VAL A 158 -7.25 -4.31 -17.02
N ALA A 159 -6.45 -3.27 -17.15
CA ALA A 159 -6.93 -1.95 -17.58
C ALA A 159 -7.50 -2.00 -19.01
N GLU A 160 -6.89 -2.76 -19.91
CA GLU A 160 -7.40 -3.00 -21.27
C GLU A 160 -8.73 -3.77 -21.23
N ALA A 161 -8.86 -4.82 -20.43
CA ALA A 161 -10.11 -5.55 -20.25
C ALA A 161 -11.24 -4.66 -19.72
N VAL A 162 -10.94 -3.74 -18.82
CA VAL A 162 -11.90 -2.78 -18.24
C VAL A 162 -12.37 -1.71 -19.25
N ALA A 163 -11.64 -1.49 -20.34
CA ALA A 163 -12.00 -0.49 -21.32
C ALA A 163 -13.36 -0.79 -22.00
N GLU A 164 -13.65 -2.04 -22.33
CA GLU A 164 -14.90 -2.43 -23.01
C GLU A 164 -16.17 -2.12 -22.19
N PRO A 165 -16.28 -2.55 -20.89
CA PRO A 165 -17.44 -2.18 -20.09
C PRO A 165 -17.55 -0.66 -19.86
N LEU A 166 -16.43 0.06 -19.76
CA LEU A 166 -16.45 1.52 -19.64
C LEU A 166 -16.92 2.19 -20.93
N ALA A 167 -16.58 1.64 -22.12
CA ALA A 167 -17.10 2.11 -23.39
C ALA A 167 -18.63 1.97 -23.47
N ARG A 168 -19.18 0.89 -22.92
CA ARG A 168 -20.64 0.70 -22.79
C ARG A 168 -21.27 1.76 -21.86
N LEU A 169 -20.61 2.10 -20.75
CA LEU A 169 -21.09 3.09 -19.79
C LEU A 169 -21.06 4.52 -20.34
N CYS A 170 -20.02 4.89 -21.09
CA CYS A 170 -19.87 6.24 -21.63
C CYS A 170 -20.72 6.51 -22.90
N SER A 171 -21.25 5.48 -23.54
CA SER A 171 -22.04 5.61 -24.79
C SER A 171 -23.27 6.50 -24.65
N GLY A 172 -23.76 6.73 -23.42
CA GLY A 172 -24.85 7.65 -23.09
C GLY A 172 -24.44 9.13 -23.07
N GLY A 173 -23.19 9.48 -23.36
CA GLY A 173 -22.71 10.87 -23.37
C GLY A 173 -22.30 11.40 -21.98
N GLU A 174 -22.22 10.54 -21.00
CA GLU A 174 -21.81 10.88 -19.62
C GLU A 174 -20.36 10.43 -19.34
N GLY A 175 -19.43 11.39 -19.31
CA GLY A 175 -18.04 11.15 -18.98
C GLY A 175 -17.14 10.76 -20.17
N ALA A 176 -15.86 10.55 -19.90
CA ALA A 176 -14.87 10.16 -20.92
C ALA A 176 -15.02 8.70 -21.31
N CYS A 177 -15.00 8.44 -22.62
CA CYS A 177 -14.92 7.10 -23.17
C CYS A 177 -13.44 6.65 -23.25
N PRO A 178 -13.17 5.35 -23.14
CA PRO A 178 -11.83 4.82 -23.34
C PRO A 178 -11.23 5.19 -24.70
N THR A 179 -9.94 5.45 -24.66
CA THR A 179 -9.09 5.72 -25.83
C THR A 179 -7.88 4.80 -25.77
N THR A 180 -6.68 5.28 -26.07
CA THR A 180 -5.45 4.50 -25.84
C THR A 180 -5.15 4.46 -24.35
N VAL A 181 -5.26 3.28 -23.74
CA VAL A 181 -4.96 3.06 -22.33
C VAL A 181 -3.46 3.06 -22.10
N ALA A 182 -3.00 3.84 -21.13
CA ALA A 182 -1.60 3.88 -20.76
C ALA A 182 -1.45 3.95 -19.23
N LEU A 183 -0.51 3.15 -18.70
CA LEU A 183 -0.17 3.12 -17.29
C LEU A 183 1.11 3.89 -17.03
N THR A 184 1.10 4.63 -15.93
CA THR A 184 2.30 5.28 -15.41
C THR A 184 2.46 4.85 -13.96
N ASP A 185 3.62 4.28 -13.63
CA ASP A 185 3.92 3.87 -12.26
C ASP A 185 3.69 5.04 -11.31
N SER A 186 3.01 4.77 -10.22
CA SER A 186 2.69 5.76 -9.20
C SER A 186 2.95 5.21 -7.80
N ILE A 187 2.94 6.12 -6.84
CA ILE A 187 2.89 5.71 -5.44
C ILE A 187 1.50 5.16 -5.11
N PRO A 188 1.33 4.34 -4.06
CA PRO A 188 0.01 3.91 -3.61
C PRO A 188 -0.88 5.10 -3.30
N ALA A 189 -2.17 4.93 -3.47
CA ALA A 189 -3.13 5.92 -3.00
C ALA A 189 -2.93 6.21 -1.51
N ALA A 190 -3.16 7.47 -1.09
CA ALA A 190 -3.06 7.83 0.33
C ALA A 190 -4.09 7.04 1.15
N GLY A 191 -3.64 6.50 2.29
CA GLY A 191 -4.50 5.82 3.24
C GLY A 191 -5.06 6.76 4.32
N GLN A 192 -5.74 6.17 5.29
CA GLN A 192 -6.35 6.89 6.41
C GLN A 192 -5.36 7.75 7.24
N TYR A 193 -4.09 7.36 7.26
CA TYR A 193 -3.01 8.07 7.96
C TYR A 193 -1.92 8.51 6.98
N PRO A 194 -2.12 9.60 6.22
CA PRO A 194 -1.11 10.11 5.30
C PRO A 194 0.21 10.37 6.03
N GLY A 195 1.32 9.95 5.43
CA GLY A 195 2.65 10.07 6.04
C GLY A 195 3.13 8.85 6.81
N TRP A 196 2.29 7.85 7.01
CA TRP A 196 2.59 6.68 7.84
C TRP A 196 2.51 5.37 7.07
N LEU A 197 3.41 4.45 7.41
CA LEU A 197 3.26 3.05 7.01
C LEU A 197 1.95 2.49 7.56
N ILE A 198 1.32 1.63 6.78
CA ILE A 198 0.11 0.88 7.14
C ILE A 198 0.41 -0.62 7.12
N GLU A 199 -0.53 -1.43 7.56
CA GLU A 199 -0.41 -2.89 7.59
C GLU A 199 -0.09 -3.45 6.21
N ALA A 200 -0.78 -2.97 5.17
CA ALA A 200 -0.61 -3.41 3.79
C ALA A 200 0.68 -2.91 3.10
N ASP A 201 1.54 -2.20 3.81
CA ASP A 201 2.89 -1.84 3.35
C ASP A 201 3.95 -2.84 3.82
N LEU A 202 3.59 -3.80 4.70
CA LEU A 202 4.52 -4.67 5.38
C LEU A 202 4.35 -6.14 5.00
N PRO A 203 5.43 -6.82 4.59
CA PRO A 203 5.38 -8.26 4.35
C PRO A 203 5.25 -9.02 5.67
N ARG A 204 4.53 -10.13 5.64
CA ARG A 204 4.55 -11.12 6.74
C ARG A 204 5.92 -11.79 6.81
N ILE A 205 6.30 -12.24 7.99
CA ILE A 205 7.54 -13.00 8.20
C ILE A 205 7.29 -14.48 7.88
N THR A 206 6.21 -15.03 8.39
CA THR A 206 5.79 -16.40 8.12
C THR A 206 4.66 -16.39 7.09
N PRO A 207 4.78 -17.10 5.96
CA PRO A 207 3.69 -17.22 5.01
C PRO A 207 2.42 -17.74 5.68
N GLY A 208 1.29 -17.10 5.40
CA GLY A 208 -0.01 -17.48 5.94
C GLY A 208 -0.25 -17.17 7.41
N ALA A 209 0.74 -16.62 8.13
CA ALA A 209 0.61 -16.36 9.56
C ALA A 209 0.92 -14.91 9.95
N GLY A 210 0.40 -14.51 11.08
CA GLY A 210 0.61 -13.17 11.64
C GLY A 210 -0.25 -12.09 10.98
N ARG A 211 -0.39 -10.99 11.70
CA ARG A 211 -1.04 -9.77 11.22
C ARG A 211 -0.34 -8.55 11.81
N TRP A 212 -0.15 -7.54 11.00
CA TRP A 212 0.39 -6.27 11.47
C TRP A 212 -0.70 -5.48 12.19
N GLY A 213 -0.37 -4.97 13.39
CA GLY A 213 -1.24 -4.12 14.20
C GLY A 213 -0.57 -2.77 14.45
N PRO A 214 -1.04 -1.69 13.81
CA PRO A 214 -0.49 -0.36 14.02
C PRO A 214 -1.09 0.35 15.22
N THR A 215 -0.27 1.15 15.89
CA THR A 215 -0.78 2.17 16.82
C THR A 215 -1.28 3.40 16.04
N GLN A 216 -2.05 4.26 16.70
CA GLN A 216 -2.32 5.59 16.17
C GLN A 216 -1.03 6.43 16.18
N PRO A 217 -0.77 7.29 15.17
CA PRO A 217 0.33 8.24 15.23
C PRO A 217 0.22 9.14 16.47
N SER A 218 1.31 9.27 17.23
CA SER A 218 1.34 10.02 18.48
C SER A 218 2.48 11.05 18.48
N PRO A 219 2.24 12.28 18.94
CA PRO A 219 3.32 13.24 19.16
C PRO A 219 4.19 12.90 20.38
N THR A 220 3.78 11.94 21.21
CA THR A 220 4.59 11.44 22.31
C THR A 220 5.53 10.36 21.78
N LEU A 221 6.82 10.67 21.76
CA LEU A 221 7.84 9.75 21.31
C LEU A 221 8.33 8.88 22.48
N THR A 222 8.36 7.57 22.27
CA THR A 222 8.85 6.57 23.26
C THR A 222 10.07 5.82 22.75
N ILE A 223 10.52 6.09 21.53
CA ILE A 223 11.63 5.40 20.89
C ILE A 223 12.95 5.60 21.66
N ILE A 224 13.68 4.52 21.87
CA ILE A 224 14.97 4.53 22.57
C ILE A 224 16.13 4.56 21.57
N GLY A 225 15.99 3.85 20.44
CA GLY A 225 17.06 3.65 19.45
C GLY A 225 18.06 2.57 19.85
N SER A 226 19.16 2.50 19.10
CA SER A 226 20.20 1.48 19.23
C SER A 226 21.48 2.00 19.89
N GLN A 227 21.51 3.12 20.58
CA GLN A 227 22.70 3.85 21.06
C GLN A 227 23.63 4.37 19.94
N CYS A 228 23.58 3.78 18.76
CA CYS A 228 24.43 4.19 17.62
C CYS A 228 24.03 5.52 17.02
N GLU A 229 22.82 5.97 17.21
CA GLU A 229 22.30 7.27 16.76
C GLU A 229 23.05 8.44 17.42
N ALA A 230 23.48 8.27 18.66
CA ALA A 230 24.20 9.26 19.46
C ALA A 230 23.51 10.67 19.45
N VAL A 231 22.20 10.64 19.46
CA VAL A 231 21.30 11.81 19.58
C VAL A 231 20.07 11.39 20.38
N GLY A 232 19.45 12.35 21.08
CA GLY A 232 18.16 12.10 21.75
C GLY A 232 17.03 12.06 20.72
N LEU A 233 16.56 10.87 20.36
CA LEU A 233 15.50 10.66 19.36
C LEU A 233 14.14 11.22 19.80
N VAL A 234 13.87 11.26 21.10
CA VAL A 234 12.62 11.81 21.66
C VAL A 234 12.57 13.34 21.65
N LYS A 235 13.70 14.01 21.47
CA LYS A 235 13.79 15.48 21.44
C LYS A 235 14.89 15.91 20.49
N VAL A 236 14.53 16.09 19.23
CA VAL A 236 15.45 16.59 18.19
C VAL A 236 15.32 18.09 18.07
N SER A 237 16.43 18.81 18.24
CA SER A 237 16.44 20.27 18.12
C SER A 237 16.20 20.71 16.68
N GLY A 238 15.43 21.78 16.52
CA GLY A 238 15.15 22.39 15.22
C GLY A 238 14.03 21.73 14.43
N THR A 239 13.33 20.74 14.99
CA THR A 239 12.11 20.20 14.39
C THR A 239 10.91 21.14 14.62
N SER A 240 10.05 21.25 13.63
CA SER A 240 8.73 21.89 13.74
C SER A 240 7.73 20.95 14.42
N SER A 241 7.82 19.66 14.11
CA SER A 241 7.02 18.61 14.73
C SER A 241 7.75 17.27 14.68
N ALA A 242 7.31 16.35 15.53
CA ALA A 242 7.72 14.95 15.48
C ALA A 242 6.55 14.08 15.95
N ALA A 243 6.39 12.92 15.37
CA ALA A 243 5.43 11.93 15.82
C ALA A 243 5.96 10.51 15.57
N GLN A 244 5.40 9.53 16.30
CA GLN A 244 5.77 8.12 16.24
C GLN A 244 4.53 7.26 15.97
N ARG A 245 4.72 6.21 15.20
CA ARG A 245 3.79 5.10 15.03
C ARG A 245 4.56 3.79 15.18
N THR A 246 3.98 2.83 15.88
CA THR A 246 4.54 1.47 16.03
C THR A 246 3.64 0.49 15.31
N LEU A 247 4.22 -0.42 14.54
CA LEU A 247 3.53 -1.55 13.91
C LEU A 247 4.10 -2.84 14.52
N LEU A 248 3.26 -3.65 15.14
CA LEU A 248 3.64 -4.93 15.76
C LEU A 248 3.07 -6.09 14.94
N LEU A 249 3.89 -7.12 14.73
CA LEU A 249 3.42 -8.37 14.14
C LEU A 249 2.89 -9.27 15.26
N ALA A 250 1.60 -9.53 15.23
CA ALA A 250 0.90 -10.38 16.19
C ALA A 250 0.45 -11.69 15.53
N ASP A 251 0.12 -12.68 16.37
CA ASP A 251 -0.47 -13.96 15.94
C ASP A 251 0.39 -14.78 14.95
N ASP A 252 1.71 -14.58 14.95
CA ASP A 252 2.67 -15.39 14.22
C ASP A 252 3.36 -16.36 15.19
N PRO A 253 3.33 -17.68 14.93
CA PRO A 253 3.77 -18.69 15.90
C PRO A 253 5.30 -18.72 16.15
N ILE A 254 6.09 -18.19 15.23
CA ILE A 254 7.55 -18.18 15.34
C ILE A 254 8.12 -16.82 15.69
N VAL A 255 7.33 -15.77 15.59
CA VAL A 255 7.76 -14.40 15.83
C VAL A 255 7.66 -14.06 17.32
N PRO A 256 8.73 -13.54 17.95
CA PRO A 256 8.69 -13.13 19.35
C PRO A 256 7.66 -12.01 19.58
N ALA A 257 7.02 -12.05 20.74
CA ALA A 257 6.16 -10.95 21.18
C ALA A 257 6.95 -9.63 21.18
N GLY A 258 6.36 -8.60 20.55
CA GLY A 258 6.99 -7.29 20.43
C GLY A 258 7.89 -7.12 19.21
N PHE A 259 7.99 -8.10 18.32
CA PHE A 259 8.62 -7.87 17.01
C PHE A 259 7.79 -6.87 16.20
N GLY A 260 8.48 -5.86 15.65
CA GLY A 260 7.78 -4.81 14.92
C GLY A 260 8.69 -3.74 14.36
N ILE A 261 8.06 -2.67 13.92
CA ILE A 261 8.70 -1.49 13.37
C ILE A 261 8.20 -0.25 14.11
N ASP A 262 9.11 0.51 14.69
CA ASP A 262 8.85 1.89 15.08
C ASP A 262 9.16 2.81 13.90
N GLN A 263 8.21 3.65 13.53
CA GLN A 263 8.39 4.74 12.58
C GLN A 263 8.27 6.06 13.33
N VAL A 264 9.31 6.89 13.26
CA VAL A 264 9.28 8.27 13.76
C VAL A 264 9.46 9.22 12.57
N VAL A 265 8.57 10.18 12.43
CA VAL A 265 8.67 11.22 11.39
C VAL A 265 8.98 12.56 12.08
N TYR A 266 10.12 13.14 11.71
CA TYR A 266 10.54 14.49 12.12
C TYR A 266 10.30 15.45 10.98
N THR A 267 9.58 16.54 11.22
CA THR A 267 9.39 17.64 10.26
C THR A 267 10.26 18.82 10.65
N PHE A 268 10.94 19.41 9.69
CA PHE A 268 11.79 20.56 9.86
C PHE A 268 11.23 21.77 9.10
N PRO A 269 11.63 23.01 9.46
CA PRO A 269 11.14 24.20 8.75
C PRO A 269 11.52 24.23 7.25
N THR A 270 12.60 23.55 6.86
CA THR A 270 13.08 23.47 5.47
C THR A 270 13.87 22.17 5.24
N GLU A 271 14.17 21.86 3.98
CA GLU A 271 14.97 20.69 3.60
C GLU A 271 16.40 20.68 4.15
N LYS A 272 17.02 21.86 4.31
CA LYS A 272 18.44 21.96 4.74
C LYS A 272 18.66 21.37 6.15
N PRO A 273 17.92 21.77 7.20
CA PRO A 273 18.05 21.12 8.51
C PRO A 273 17.63 19.64 8.49
N ALA A 274 16.64 19.25 7.70
CA ALA A 274 16.28 17.83 7.53
C ALA A 274 17.46 17.01 6.97
N LYS A 275 18.10 17.50 5.91
CA LYS A 275 19.30 16.88 5.35
C LYS A 275 20.44 16.81 6.38
N THR A 276 20.69 17.89 7.11
CA THR A 276 21.74 17.93 8.14
C THR A 276 21.48 16.86 9.23
N PHE A 277 20.25 16.72 9.66
CA PHE A 277 19.86 15.74 10.66
C PHE A 277 20.00 14.31 10.11
N ALA A 278 19.52 14.02 8.91
CA ALA A 278 19.66 12.70 8.28
C ALA A 278 21.13 12.32 8.09
N ASP A 279 21.98 13.25 7.64
CA ASP A 279 23.42 13.04 7.48
C ASP A 279 24.12 12.80 8.84
N LYS A 280 23.71 13.53 9.88
CA LYS A 280 24.21 13.33 11.25
C LYS A 280 23.85 11.94 11.77
N LEU A 281 22.58 11.52 11.66
CA LEU A 281 22.13 10.19 12.10
C LEU A 281 22.91 9.07 11.39
N THR A 282 22.92 9.11 10.06
CA THR A 282 23.62 8.08 9.27
C THR A 282 25.12 8.08 9.51
N GLY A 283 25.73 9.26 9.70
CA GLY A 283 27.14 9.40 10.07
C GLY A 283 27.44 8.82 11.45
N ASN A 284 26.58 9.09 12.43
CA ASN A 284 26.72 8.55 13.79
C ASN A 284 26.58 7.03 13.80
N ILE A 285 25.57 6.48 13.12
CA ILE A 285 25.35 5.03 13.08
C ILE A 285 26.56 4.34 12.42
N SER A 286 27.00 4.81 11.26
CA SER A 286 28.11 4.18 10.54
C SER A 286 29.44 4.20 11.29
N LYS A 287 29.63 5.17 12.21
CA LYS A 287 30.83 5.31 13.07
C LYS A 287 30.61 4.81 14.50
N CYS A 288 29.53 4.10 14.75
CA CYS A 288 29.17 3.61 16.09
C CYS A 288 30.26 2.73 16.70
N PRO A 289 30.90 1.78 15.99
CA PRO A 289 31.96 0.96 16.57
C PRO A 289 33.14 1.74 17.16
N ASP A 290 33.39 2.97 16.63
CA ASP A 290 34.46 3.83 17.17
C ASP A 290 34.13 4.40 18.55
N ARG A 291 32.85 4.43 18.93
CA ARG A 291 32.36 5.00 20.20
C ARG A 291 31.83 3.93 21.17
N VAL A 292 31.27 2.86 20.61
CA VAL A 292 30.61 1.77 21.36
C VAL A 292 31.33 0.46 20.98
N PRO A 293 32.36 0.06 21.69
CA PRO A 293 33.18 -1.13 21.34
C PRO A 293 32.38 -2.44 21.27
N THR A 294 31.20 -2.49 21.92
CA THR A 294 30.32 -3.66 21.91
C THR A 294 29.36 -3.66 20.71
N ALA A 295 29.38 -2.61 19.90
CA ALA A 295 28.52 -2.51 18.71
C ALA A 295 29.26 -2.94 17.44
N ALA A 296 28.60 -3.72 16.60
CA ALA A 296 28.98 -3.94 15.21
C ALA A 296 27.91 -3.33 14.30
N VAL A 297 28.32 -2.73 13.19
CA VAL A 297 27.41 -2.07 12.25
C VAL A 297 27.71 -2.55 10.84
N GLU A 298 26.71 -3.14 10.21
CA GLU A 298 26.73 -3.53 8.81
C GLU A 298 25.86 -2.58 8.00
N LYS A 299 26.33 -2.20 6.81
CA LYS A 299 25.55 -1.39 5.89
C LYS A 299 24.47 -2.26 5.24
N GLY A 300 23.22 -1.87 5.37
CA GLY A 300 22.09 -2.47 4.71
C GLY A 300 21.80 -1.82 3.35
N PRO A 301 20.65 -2.18 2.72
CA PRO A 301 20.21 -1.60 1.45
C PRO A 301 20.01 -0.09 1.54
N THR A 302 20.08 0.55 0.37
CA THR A 302 19.73 1.96 0.18
C THR A 302 18.52 2.08 -0.72
N THR A 303 17.77 3.18 -0.57
CA THR A 303 16.64 3.49 -1.46
C THR A 303 16.71 4.93 -1.95
N LYS A 304 16.11 5.17 -3.12
CA LYS A 304 15.85 6.50 -3.68
C LYS A 304 14.65 6.41 -4.60
N GLY A 305 13.92 7.48 -4.73
CA GLY A 305 12.77 7.56 -5.63
C GLY A 305 12.08 8.90 -5.53
N THR A 306 10.88 8.93 -6.09
CA THR A 306 10.00 10.09 -6.13
C THR A 306 8.69 9.72 -5.46
N GLY A 307 8.20 10.58 -4.59
CA GLY A 307 6.91 10.48 -3.90
C GLY A 307 5.85 11.37 -4.52
N GLU A 308 4.87 11.76 -3.71
CA GLU A 308 3.77 12.65 -4.09
C GLU A 308 4.32 13.97 -4.62
N ASP A 309 3.64 14.56 -5.62
CA ASP A 309 4.00 15.84 -6.24
C ASP A 309 5.46 15.95 -6.70
N GLY A 310 6.10 14.82 -7.02
CA GLY A 310 7.47 14.80 -7.49
C GLY A 310 8.54 14.99 -6.38
N VAL A 311 8.17 14.97 -5.10
CA VAL A 311 9.10 15.13 -3.98
C VAL A 311 10.07 13.95 -3.93
N ALA A 312 11.37 14.24 -4.06
CA ALA A 312 12.40 13.22 -4.02
C ALA A 312 12.61 12.67 -2.60
N TYR A 313 12.82 11.34 -2.52
CA TYR A 313 13.24 10.71 -1.28
C TYR A 313 14.53 9.90 -1.46
N SER A 314 15.27 9.73 -0.37
CA SER A 314 16.46 8.87 -0.31
C SER A 314 16.64 8.31 1.09
N GLY A 315 17.12 7.07 1.18
CA GLY A 315 17.31 6.39 2.47
C GLY A 315 18.54 5.51 2.50
N LYS A 316 19.08 5.36 3.71
CA LYS A 316 20.17 4.44 4.05
C LYS A 316 19.74 3.58 5.22
N SER A 317 20.21 2.35 5.26
CA SER A 317 19.95 1.45 6.39
C SER A 317 21.20 0.76 6.90
N TYR A 318 21.04 0.20 8.09
CA TYR A 318 22.10 -0.47 8.82
C TYR A 318 21.51 -1.63 9.63
N LEU A 319 22.28 -2.71 9.77
CA LEU A 319 22.06 -3.71 10.80
C LEU A 319 23.05 -3.41 11.93
N VAL A 320 22.53 -3.08 13.09
CA VAL A 320 23.31 -2.78 14.30
C VAL A 320 23.20 -3.97 15.25
N THR A 321 24.33 -4.58 15.58
CA THR A 321 24.41 -5.65 16.59
C THR A 321 25.10 -5.09 17.83
N GLN A 322 24.44 -5.15 18.97
CA GLN A 322 25.00 -4.74 20.26
C GLN A 322 25.19 -5.95 21.16
N LYS A 323 26.45 -6.22 21.56
CA LYS A 323 26.78 -7.29 22.50
C LYS A 323 26.43 -6.84 23.91
N THR A 324 25.74 -7.70 24.64
CA THR A 324 25.56 -7.62 26.11
C THR A 324 26.49 -8.61 26.81
N ALA A 325 26.44 -8.69 28.13
CA ALA A 325 27.29 -9.62 28.88
C ALA A 325 27.06 -11.10 28.49
N ASN A 326 25.83 -11.48 28.11
CA ASN A 326 25.44 -12.87 27.89
C ASN A 326 24.79 -13.11 26.51
N ASP A 327 24.53 -12.06 25.73
CA ASP A 327 23.74 -12.15 24.49
C ASP A 327 24.10 -11.01 23.53
N SER A 328 23.39 -10.93 22.40
CA SER A 328 23.45 -9.80 21.47
C SER A 328 22.03 -9.38 21.07
N VAL A 329 21.82 -8.08 20.96
CA VAL A 329 20.57 -7.49 20.45
C VAL A 329 20.85 -6.91 19.08
N GLN A 330 19.94 -7.15 18.14
CA GLN A 330 20.02 -6.63 16.79
C GLN A 330 18.93 -5.59 16.54
N PHE A 331 19.29 -4.59 15.73
CA PHE A 331 18.37 -3.56 15.26
C PHE A 331 18.57 -3.35 13.76
N ARG A 332 17.50 -3.43 12.99
CA ARG A 332 17.47 -2.86 11.64
C ARG A 332 17.07 -1.40 11.74
N VAL A 333 17.96 -0.53 11.32
CA VAL A 333 17.74 0.92 11.38
C VAL A 333 17.71 1.47 9.96
N ALA A 334 16.73 2.32 9.66
CA ALA A 334 16.75 3.09 8.42
C ALA A 334 16.49 4.58 8.69
N VAL A 335 17.10 5.42 7.88
CA VAL A 335 16.90 6.86 7.85
C VAL A 335 16.51 7.24 6.43
N VAL A 336 15.27 7.69 6.24
CA VAL A 336 14.70 8.08 4.94
C VAL A 336 14.37 9.57 4.97
N ARG A 337 15.03 10.38 4.12
CA ARG A 337 14.73 11.79 3.97
C ARG A 337 13.75 12.01 2.82
N VAL A 338 12.76 12.84 3.04
CA VAL A 338 11.71 13.22 2.08
C VAL A 338 11.50 14.73 2.19
N GLY A 339 12.03 15.52 1.25
CA GLY A 339 11.95 16.97 1.35
C GLY A 339 12.48 17.50 2.70
N ASP A 340 11.62 18.18 3.43
CA ASP A 340 11.87 18.75 4.77
C ASP A 340 11.59 17.76 5.93
N ARG A 341 11.31 16.49 5.63
CA ARG A 341 11.00 15.45 6.61
C ARG A 341 12.08 14.38 6.65
N VAL A 342 12.24 13.77 7.82
CA VAL A 342 13.11 12.62 8.04
C VAL A 342 12.32 11.54 8.77
N ALA A 343 12.12 10.40 8.13
CA ALA A 343 11.62 9.20 8.77
C ALA A 343 12.79 8.37 9.32
N TYR A 344 12.68 7.99 10.56
CA TYR A 344 13.54 7.03 11.23
C TYR A 344 12.74 5.76 11.46
N LEU A 345 13.27 4.63 10.99
CA LEU A 345 12.69 3.30 11.21
C LEU A 345 13.61 2.48 12.11
N LEU A 346 13.02 1.80 13.06
CA LEU A 346 13.70 0.83 13.91
C LEU A 346 12.89 -0.46 13.95
N ALA A 347 13.48 -1.56 13.52
CA ALA A 347 12.96 -2.91 13.76
C ALA A 347 13.91 -3.67 14.68
N ASN A 348 13.37 -4.67 15.38
CA ASN A 348 14.06 -5.47 16.38
C ASN A 348 14.18 -6.95 15.97
N PRO A 349 15.05 -7.30 14.99
CA PRO A 349 15.24 -8.69 14.58
C PRO A 349 15.65 -9.59 15.74
N SER A 350 15.34 -10.87 15.61
CA SER A 350 15.81 -11.91 16.52
C SER A 350 16.29 -13.12 15.70
N ALA A 351 16.90 -14.11 16.37
CA ALA A 351 17.42 -15.29 15.68
C ALA A 351 16.35 -16.00 14.84
N GLY A 352 16.53 -15.99 13.51
CA GLY A 352 15.62 -16.60 12.55
C GLY A 352 14.38 -15.75 12.18
N VAL A 353 14.22 -14.58 12.79
CA VAL A 353 13.08 -13.67 12.53
C VAL A 353 13.62 -12.29 12.15
N ASP A 354 13.62 -12.00 10.87
CA ASP A 354 14.08 -10.72 10.32
C ASP A 354 13.49 -10.49 8.92
N PHE A 355 13.49 -9.25 8.48
CA PHE A 355 13.22 -8.90 7.10
C PHE A 355 14.43 -9.24 6.22
N THR A 356 14.21 -9.79 5.05
CA THR A 356 15.25 -9.85 4.02
C THR A 356 15.66 -8.44 3.60
N ASP A 357 16.86 -8.29 3.03
CA ASP A 357 17.30 -6.98 2.53
C ASP A 357 16.39 -6.43 1.42
N ALA A 358 15.79 -7.31 0.62
CA ALA A 358 14.81 -6.91 -0.40
C ALA A 358 13.53 -6.35 0.24
N GLN A 359 12.99 -7.04 1.24
CA GLN A 359 11.82 -6.57 2.00
C GLN A 359 12.11 -5.25 2.72
N TRP A 360 13.26 -5.14 3.40
CA TRP A 360 13.65 -3.92 4.10
C TRP A 360 13.81 -2.73 3.14
N LYS A 361 14.40 -2.97 1.96
CA LYS A 361 14.49 -1.96 0.90
C LYS A 361 13.12 -1.50 0.41
N ALA A 362 12.18 -2.44 0.24
CA ALA A 362 10.81 -2.13 -0.14
C ALA A 362 10.08 -1.32 0.93
N ILE A 363 10.22 -1.67 2.21
CA ILE A 363 9.68 -0.91 3.36
C ILE A 363 10.24 0.51 3.38
N MET A 364 11.54 0.69 3.17
CA MET A 364 12.17 2.02 3.10
C MET A 364 11.63 2.86 1.93
N ALA A 365 11.46 2.25 0.76
CA ALA A 365 10.89 2.92 -0.41
C ALA A 365 9.43 3.33 -0.14
N ARG A 366 8.65 2.42 0.42
CA ARG A 366 7.27 2.67 0.82
C ARG A 366 7.18 3.78 1.88
N THR A 367 8.09 3.79 2.86
CA THR A 367 8.20 4.89 3.85
C THR A 367 8.41 6.23 3.15
N GLY A 368 9.31 6.28 2.15
CA GLY A 368 9.53 7.49 1.37
C GLY A 368 8.27 7.97 0.64
N GLN A 369 7.55 7.06 0.02
CA GLN A 369 6.28 7.33 -0.66
C GLN A 369 5.21 7.82 0.31
N ARG A 370 5.00 7.11 1.43
CA ARG A 370 3.99 7.50 2.44
C ARG A 370 4.30 8.85 3.08
N VAL A 371 5.55 9.09 3.48
CA VAL A 371 5.94 10.37 4.11
C VAL A 371 5.77 11.54 3.15
N SER A 372 5.91 11.36 1.85
CA SER A 372 5.62 12.41 0.87
C SER A 372 4.13 12.79 0.79
N GLN A 373 3.23 11.92 1.22
CA GLN A 373 1.78 12.14 1.27
C GLN A 373 1.32 12.93 2.53
N THR A 374 2.23 13.29 3.42
CA THR A 374 1.89 14.12 4.59
C THR A 374 1.44 15.50 4.11
N PRO A 375 0.28 16.03 4.56
CA PRO A 375 -0.20 17.37 4.21
C PRO A 375 0.77 18.47 4.57
#